data_391fda1591cb671728fd9743eeb91a27
#
_entry.id   391fda1591cb671728fd9743eeb91a27
#
_cell.length_a   1.000
_cell.length_b   1.000
_cell.length_c   1.000
_cell.angle_alpha   90.00
_cell.angle_beta   90.00
_cell.angle_gamma   90.00
#
_symmetry.space_group_name_H-M   'P 1'
#
loop_
_entity.id
_entity.type
_entity.pdbx_description
1 polymer ?
#
loop_
_entity_poly.entity_id
_entity_poly.type
_entity_poly.pdbx_seq_one_letter_code
_entity_poly.pdbx_strand_id
1 'polypeptide(L)'
;MSEDGQRLIITVIGHDRIGIIAAISQILAAAHINILDINQTIMQGFFTMIMIVDAKESTMDMAVLSQKLAEKGKELGLVITTQHE
;
A
#
# COMPACT_ATOMS: atom_id res chain seq x y z
N MET A 1 19.05 -9.23 4.48
CA MET A 1 19.25 -9.36 5.80
C MET A 1 18.06 -9.51 6.60
N SER A 2 18.23 -10.15 7.63
CA SER A 2 17.10 -10.52 8.41
C SER A 2 16.37 -9.38 9.02
N GLU A 3 17.02 -8.30 9.34
CA GLU A 3 16.29 -7.23 9.92
C GLU A 3 15.42 -6.54 8.95
N ASP A 4 15.63 -6.76 7.68
CA ASP A 4 14.79 -6.17 6.67
C ASP A 4 13.71 -7.11 6.20
N GLY A 5 13.54 -8.23 6.87
CA GLY A 5 12.63 -9.26 6.43
C GLY A 5 11.16 -8.87 6.48
N GLN A 6 10.84 -7.70 7.01
CA GLN A 6 9.47 -7.25 7.09
C GLN A 6 9.12 -6.22 6.03
N ARG A 7 9.90 -6.13 4.98
CA ARG A 7 9.58 -5.19 3.92
C ARG A 7 8.52 -5.77 3.00
N LEU A 8 7.55 -4.95 2.67
CA LEU A 8 6.47 -5.32 1.78
C LEU A 8 6.45 -4.38 0.59
N ILE A 9 5.96 -4.90 -0.52
CA ILE A 9 5.75 -4.11 -1.73
C ILE A 9 4.26 -4.01 -1.95
N ILE A 10 3.76 -2.78 -2.03
CA ILE A 10 2.35 -2.52 -2.25
C ILE A 10 2.21 -1.85 -3.60
N THR A 11 1.39 -2.44 -4.48
CA THR A 11 1.14 -1.84 -5.79
C THR A 11 -0.32 -1.43 -5.87
N VAL A 12 -0.55 -0.28 -6.51
CA VAL A 12 -1.87 0.31 -6.64
C VAL A 12 -2.07 0.70 -8.09
N ILE A 13 -3.13 0.20 -8.71
CA ILE A 13 -3.41 0.50 -10.12
C ILE A 13 -4.89 0.78 -10.27
N GLY A 14 -5.22 1.84 -10.98
CA GLY A 14 -6.61 2.14 -11.27
C GLY A 14 -6.77 3.55 -11.83
N HIS A 15 -8.00 4.01 -11.89
CA HIS A 15 -8.26 5.37 -12.34
C HIS A 15 -7.83 6.35 -11.28
N ASP A 16 -7.22 7.44 -11.73
CA ASP A 16 -6.78 8.49 -10.82
C ASP A 16 -7.98 9.16 -10.17
N ARG A 17 -7.86 9.44 -8.87
CA ARG A 17 -8.89 10.18 -8.15
C ARG A 17 -8.26 10.79 -6.90
N ILE A 18 -8.97 11.79 -6.36
CA ILE A 18 -8.50 12.48 -5.17
C ILE A 18 -8.55 11.52 -3.99
N GLY A 19 -7.52 11.56 -3.15
CA GLY A 19 -7.53 10.86 -1.88
C GLY A 19 -6.92 9.48 -1.86
N ILE A 20 -6.37 9.00 -2.98
CA ILE A 20 -5.79 7.65 -3.02
C ILE A 20 -4.66 7.51 -2.01
N ILE A 21 -3.67 8.41 -2.08
CA ILE A 21 -2.51 8.31 -1.20
C ILE A 21 -2.91 8.49 0.24
N ALA A 22 -3.82 9.44 0.51
CA ALA A 22 -4.27 9.69 1.87
C ALA A 22 -4.96 8.45 2.46
N ALA A 23 -5.80 7.78 1.68
CA ALA A 23 -6.53 6.62 2.16
C ALA A 23 -5.58 5.47 2.50
N ILE A 24 -4.60 5.21 1.62
CA ILE A 24 -3.66 4.13 1.83
C ILE A 24 -2.73 4.44 2.99
N SER A 25 -2.21 5.68 3.04
CA SER A 25 -1.32 6.08 4.10
C SER A 25 -1.98 5.99 5.47
N GLN A 26 -3.27 6.29 5.53
CA GLN A 26 -4.00 6.22 6.78
C GLN A 26 -4.07 4.78 7.31
N ILE A 27 -4.28 3.82 6.42
CA ILE A 27 -4.30 2.41 6.81
C ILE A 27 -2.93 1.99 7.32
N LEU A 28 -1.87 2.40 6.61
CA LEU A 28 -0.52 2.04 6.98
C LEU A 28 -0.12 2.66 8.32
N ALA A 29 -0.46 3.93 8.51
CA ALA A 29 -0.14 4.62 9.76
C ALA A 29 -0.85 3.98 10.94
N ALA A 30 -2.11 3.62 10.76
CA ALA A 30 -2.88 2.98 11.84
C ALA A 30 -2.30 1.63 12.22
N ALA A 31 -1.63 0.96 11.30
CA ALA A 31 -1.00 -0.32 11.54
C ALA A 31 0.46 -0.20 11.97
N HIS A 32 0.96 1.01 12.15
CA HIS A 32 2.36 1.27 12.54
C HIS A 32 3.35 0.78 11.48
N ILE A 33 3.01 1.00 10.23
CA ILE A 33 3.86 0.61 9.11
C ILE A 33 4.49 1.86 8.54
N ASN A 34 5.81 1.80 8.37
CA ASN A 34 6.58 2.94 7.89
C ASN A 34 6.76 2.86 6.37
N ILE A 35 6.49 3.96 5.68
CA ILE A 35 6.68 4.02 4.24
C ILE A 35 8.13 4.39 3.97
N LEU A 36 8.84 3.53 3.26
CA LEU A 36 10.25 3.74 2.95
C LEU A 36 10.44 4.45 1.62
N ASP A 37 9.56 4.15 0.65
CA ASP A 37 9.71 4.72 -0.67
C ASP A 37 8.37 4.66 -1.39
N ILE A 38 8.13 5.65 -2.26
CA ILE A 38 6.93 5.71 -3.07
C ILE A 38 7.33 6.17 -4.46
N ASN A 39 6.79 5.49 -5.46
CA ASN A 39 6.92 5.93 -6.84
C ASN A 39 5.54 5.90 -7.46
N GLN A 40 5.09 7.01 -8.03
CA GLN A 40 3.77 7.06 -8.64
C GLN A 40 3.84 7.69 -10.01
N THR A 41 2.95 7.27 -10.88
CA THR A 41 2.87 7.75 -12.24
C THR A 41 1.41 7.85 -12.64
N ILE A 42 1.06 8.92 -13.34
CA ILE A 42 -0.28 9.06 -13.90
C ILE A 42 -0.12 9.10 -15.41
N MET A 43 -0.80 8.20 -16.09
CA MET A 43 -0.68 8.09 -17.52
C MET A 43 -2.06 7.88 -18.11
N GLN A 44 -2.52 8.82 -18.92
CA GLN A 44 -3.81 8.72 -19.60
C GLN A 44 -4.95 8.47 -18.61
N GLY A 45 -4.89 9.12 -17.45
CA GLY A 45 -5.92 8.96 -16.43
C GLY A 45 -5.77 7.74 -15.54
N PHE A 46 -4.77 6.90 -15.81
CA PHE A 46 -4.48 5.75 -14.94
C PHE A 46 -3.43 6.14 -13.92
N PHE A 47 -3.70 5.76 -12.68
CA PHE A 47 -2.78 5.97 -11.57
C PHE A 47 -2.08 4.64 -11.30
N THR A 48 -0.76 4.70 -11.20
CA THR A 48 0.05 3.53 -10.85
C THR A 48 0.98 3.94 -9.73
N MET A 49 1.03 3.15 -8.67
CA MET A 49 1.88 3.48 -7.54
C MET A 49 2.52 2.21 -7.01
N ILE A 50 3.79 2.31 -6.68
CA ILE A 50 4.52 1.24 -6.00
C ILE A 50 5.07 1.83 -4.72
N MET A 51 4.81 1.16 -3.60
CA MET A 51 5.31 1.58 -2.30
C MET A 51 6.13 0.46 -1.71
N ILE A 52 7.24 0.83 -1.09
CA ILE A 52 8.02 -0.11 -0.30
C ILE A 52 7.85 0.31 1.14
N VAL A 53 7.40 -0.59 1.98
CA VAL A 53 7.08 -0.27 3.36
C VAL A 53 7.77 -1.24 4.30
N ASP A 54 8.00 -0.80 5.53
CA ASP A 54 8.61 -1.61 6.57
C ASP A 54 7.52 -1.93 7.60
N ALA A 55 7.20 -3.20 7.71
CA ALA A 55 6.12 -3.67 8.57
C ALA A 55 6.64 -4.33 9.85
N LYS A 56 7.93 -4.15 10.18
CA LYS A 56 8.48 -4.87 11.32
C LYS A 56 7.84 -4.46 12.64
N GLU A 57 7.27 -3.27 12.71
CA GLU A 57 6.58 -2.83 13.92
C GLU A 57 5.07 -2.84 13.75
N SER A 58 4.59 -3.54 12.74
CA SER A 58 3.17 -3.56 12.44
C SER A 58 2.40 -4.22 13.57
N THR A 59 1.28 -3.62 13.91
CA THR A 59 0.35 -4.18 14.87
C THR A 59 -0.66 -5.10 14.19
N MET A 60 -0.52 -5.27 12.89
CA MET A 60 -1.49 -5.98 12.08
C MET A 60 -0.78 -7.10 11.32
N ASP A 61 -1.40 -8.26 11.31
CA ASP A 61 -0.96 -9.39 10.54
C ASP A 61 -0.99 -9.07 9.04
N MET A 62 -0.06 -9.61 8.28
CA MET A 62 0.00 -9.32 6.86
C MET A 62 -1.28 -9.69 6.13
N ALA A 63 -1.88 -10.82 6.49
CA ALA A 63 -3.12 -11.23 5.85
C ALA A 63 -4.24 -10.21 6.08
N VAL A 64 -4.32 -9.67 7.29
CA VAL A 64 -5.31 -8.67 7.63
C VAL A 64 -5.02 -7.35 6.90
N LEU A 65 -3.76 -6.97 6.84
CA LEU A 65 -3.37 -5.76 6.13
C LEU A 65 -3.72 -5.86 4.66
N SER A 66 -3.36 -6.97 4.03
CA SER A 66 -3.62 -7.20 2.63
C SER A 66 -5.11 -7.12 2.32
N GLN A 67 -5.92 -7.69 3.20
CA GLN A 67 -7.35 -7.65 3.04
C GLN A 67 -7.91 -6.23 3.18
N LYS A 68 -7.44 -5.49 4.17
CA LYS A 68 -7.90 -4.11 4.36
C LYS A 68 -7.54 -3.23 3.18
N LEU A 69 -6.34 -3.40 2.65
CA LEU A 69 -5.92 -2.62 1.49
C LEU A 69 -6.74 -2.99 0.26
N ALA A 70 -6.99 -4.28 0.06
CA ALA A 70 -7.78 -4.73 -1.08
C ALA A 70 -9.21 -4.21 -0.99
N GLU A 71 -9.78 -4.19 0.20
CA GLU A 71 -11.14 -3.67 0.39
C GLU A 71 -11.19 -2.17 0.13
N LYS A 72 -10.19 -1.44 0.60
CA LYS A 72 -10.13 -0.01 0.33
C LYS A 72 -10.00 0.22 -1.17
N GLY A 73 -9.23 -0.62 -1.85
CA GLY A 73 -9.11 -0.54 -3.30
C GLY A 73 -10.46 -0.69 -3.98
N LYS A 74 -11.26 -1.64 -3.55
CA LYS A 74 -12.59 -1.82 -4.12
C LYS A 74 -13.44 -0.57 -3.96
N GLU A 75 -13.39 0.05 -2.78
CA GLU A 75 -14.14 1.28 -2.55
C GLU A 75 -13.71 2.39 -3.49
N LEU A 76 -12.44 2.44 -3.82
CA LEU A 76 -11.87 3.52 -4.62
C LEU A 76 -11.75 3.19 -6.09
N GLY A 77 -12.15 1.99 -6.50
CA GLY A 77 -12.02 1.57 -7.90
C GLY A 77 -10.59 1.24 -8.28
N LEU A 78 -9.81 0.73 -7.34
CA LEU A 78 -8.40 0.41 -7.56
C LEU A 78 -8.13 -1.05 -7.28
N VAL A 79 -7.06 -1.56 -7.88
CA VAL A 79 -6.54 -2.88 -7.54
C VAL A 79 -5.29 -2.64 -6.69
N ILE A 80 -5.33 -3.08 -5.45
CA ILE A 80 -4.21 -2.93 -4.53
C ILE A 80 -3.70 -4.31 -4.15
N THR A 81 -2.42 -4.56 -4.42
CA THR A 81 -1.78 -5.84 -4.11
C THR A 81 -0.67 -5.63 -3.10
N THR A 82 -0.51 -6.57 -2.20
CA THR A 82 0.51 -6.53 -1.16
C THR A 82 1.30 -7.83 -1.24
N GLN A 83 2.63 -7.71 -1.27
CA GLN A 83 3.46 -8.91 -1.32
C GLN A 83 4.75 -8.66 -0.55
N HIS A 84 5.37 -9.74 -0.08
CA HIS A 84 6.66 -9.66 0.57
C HIS A 84 7.74 -9.36 -0.45
N GLU A 85 8.75 -8.66 0.00
CA GLU A 85 9.90 -8.35 -0.83
C GLU A 85 10.60 -9.61 -1.32
#